data_6c436c102a6f89411483a794517d2a36
#
_entry.id   6c436c102a6f89411483a794517d2a36
#
_cell.length_a   1.000
_cell.length_b   1.000
_cell.length_c   1.000
_cell.angle_alpha   90.00
_cell.angle_beta   90.00
_cell.angle_gamma   90.00
#
_symmetry.space_group_name_H-M   'P 1'
#
loop_
_entity.id
_entity.type
_entity.pdbx_description
1 polymer ?
#
loop_
_entity_poly.entity_id
_entity_poly.type
_entity_poly.pdbx_seq_one_letter_code
_entity_poly.pdbx_strand_id
1 'polypeptide(L)'
;SVRGLGGILSTKLIEDNGIYKASNELKAKGLSRILLSGTVNEKSYFKLTDKGLKPSSFYSTDKMSKDEKSISIDFDYEQDLGLSIINENETLFKNKDNLYDRISLKFALMSDLKKNDLKNEYILYEGEEIKLIQIEIIEEKIIRVPFGEFQVIGIKSQQQGSSKRSIFWCANKLDFLPIVIEQFRNDKLWMRASLTSHDYL
;
A
#
# COMPACT_ATOMS: atom_id res chain seq x y z
N SER A 1 -20.56 11.88 -13.10
CA SER A 1 -20.41 10.49 -12.62
C SER A 1 -19.30 9.83 -13.43
N VAL A 2 -18.18 9.56 -12.81
CA VAL A 2 -17.15 8.74 -13.43
C VAL A 2 -17.72 7.33 -13.55
N ARG A 3 -18.10 6.92 -14.75
CA ARG A 3 -18.45 5.52 -15.03
C ARG A 3 -17.15 4.72 -15.04
N GLY A 4 -16.65 4.38 -13.84
CA GLY A 4 -15.42 3.63 -13.67
C GLY A 4 -15.69 2.15 -13.48
N LEU A 5 -14.72 1.34 -13.83
CA LEU A 5 -14.65 -0.06 -13.44
C LEU A 5 -14.61 -0.12 -11.91
N GLY A 6 -15.47 -0.91 -11.29
CA GLY A 6 -15.55 -1.08 -9.84
C GLY A 6 -14.83 -2.34 -9.37
N GLY A 7 -14.28 -2.29 -8.16
CA GLY A 7 -13.64 -3.44 -7.52
C GLY A 7 -13.81 -3.41 -6.00
N ILE A 8 -13.43 -4.50 -5.36
CA ILE A 8 -13.30 -4.61 -3.91
C ILE A 8 -11.85 -4.93 -3.60
N LEU A 9 -11.24 -4.11 -2.74
CA LEU A 9 -9.96 -4.37 -2.12
C LEU A 9 -10.23 -4.85 -0.69
N SER A 10 -9.81 -6.08 -0.38
CA SER A 10 -9.83 -6.64 0.96
C SER A 10 -8.42 -6.63 1.52
N THR A 11 -8.24 -6.07 2.71
CA THR A 11 -6.96 -6.11 3.43
C THR A 11 -7.14 -6.90 4.72
N LYS A 12 -6.22 -7.81 5.01
CA LYS A 12 -6.17 -8.58 6.27
C LYS A 12 -4.79 -8.41 6.89
N LEU A 13 -4.75 -8.11 8.19
CA LEU A 13 -3.54 -8.07 9.00
C LEU A 13 -3.63 -9.16 10.08
N ILE A 14 -2.60 -9.96 10.21
CA ILE A 14 -2.45 -10.98 11.25
C ILE A 14 -1.10 -10.77 11.91
N GLU A 15 -1.04 -10.89 13.24
CA GLU A 15 0.20 -10.91 14.00
C GLU A 15 0.40 -12.31 14.58
N ASP A 16 1.60 -12.86 14.43
CA ASP A 16 2.00 -14.12 15.02
C ASP A 16 3.46 -14.03 15.46
N ASN A 17 3.70 -14.17 16.78
CA ASN A 17 5.03 -14.14 17.40
C ASN A 17 5.88 -12.91 17.00
N GLY A 18 5.27 -11.73 16.93
CA GLY A 18 5.93 -10.46 16.55
C GLY A 18 6.18 -10.29 15.06
N ILE A 19 5.71 -11.23 14.24
CA ILE A 19 5.71 -11.12 12.78
C ILE A 19 4.32 -10.75 12.31
N TYR A 20 4.21 -9.65 11.60
CA TYR A 20 2.98 -9.21 10.96
C TYR A 20 2.92 -9.74 9.53
N LYS A 21 1.77 -10.27 9.16
CA LYS A 21 1.42 -10.65 7.80
C LYS A 21 0.25 -9.78 7.34
N ALA A 22 0.50 -8.90 6.41
CA ALA A 22 -0.55 -8.14 5.74
C ALA A 22 -0.82 -8.72 4.36
N SER A 23 -2.09 -8.88 4.00
CA SER A 23 -2.49 -9.40 2.69
C SER A 23 -3.57 -8.52 2.08
N ASN A 24 -3.46 -8.27 0.79
CA ASN A 24 -4.45 -7.59 -0.03
C ASN A 24 -5.00 -8.54 -1.08
N GLU A 25 -6.29 -8.48 -1.33
CA GLU A 25 -6.95 -9.13 -2.45
C GLU A 25 -7.82 -8.10 -3.17
N LEU A 26 -7.53 -7.86 -4.45
CA LEU A 26 -8.33 -6.98 -5.32
C LEU A 26 -9.12 -7.83 -6.31
N LYS A 27 -10.44 -7.64 -6.34
CA LYS A 27 -11.37 -8.31 -7.26
C LYS A 27 -12.24 -7.29 -8.00
N ALA A 28 -12.46 -7.48 -9.28
CA ALA A 28 -13.45 -6.70 -10.02
C ALA A 28 -14.87 -6.97 -9.49
N LYS A 29 -15.76 -5.96 -9.51
CA LYS A 29 -17.16 -6.05 -9.06
C LYS A 29 -18.13 -5.59 -10.14
N GLY A 30 -19.34 -6.17 -10.13
CA GLY A 30 -20.41 -5.78 -11.05
C GLY A 30 -20.04 -6.03 -12.50
N LEU A 31 -20.35 -5.07 -13.38
CA LEU A 31 -20.06 -5.16 -14.81
C LEU A 31 -18.57 -5.21 -15.14
N SER A 32 -17.70 -4.76 -14.22
CA SER A 32 -16.25 -4.84 -14.39
C SER A 32 -15.74 -6.27 -14.50
N ARG A 33 -16.46 -7.26 -13.96
CA ARG A 33 -16.12 -8.69 -14.08
C ARG A 33 -16.16 -9.22 -15.51
N ILE A 34 -16.91 -8.55 -16.38
CA ILE A 34 -17.01 -8.92 -17.80
C ILE A 34 -15.75 -8.51 -18.56
N LEU A 35 -15.13 -7.41 -18.13
CA LEU A 35 -13.95 -6.83 -18.79
C LEU A 35 -12.64 -7.22 -18.09
N LEU A 36 -12.68 -7.47 -16.78
CA LEU A 36 -11.53 -7.80 -15.94
C LEU A 36 -11.82 -9.11 -15.22
N SER A 37 -11.25 -10.19 -15.68
CA SER A 37 -11.27 -11.50 -15.01
C SER A 37 -9.99 -11.68 -14.19
N GLY A 38 -10.08 -12.41 -13.07
CA GLY A 38 -8.94 -12.70 -12.21
C GLY A 38 -8.89 -11.85 -10.94
N THR A 39 -7.75 -11.91 -10.27
CA THR A 39 -7.51 -11.23 -8.98
C THR A 39 -6.08 -10.71 -8.93
N VAL A 40 -5.87 -9.63 -8.17
CA VAL A 40 -4.53 -9.26 -7.69
C VAL A 40 -4.44 -9.67 -6.24
N ASN A 41 -3.45 -10.50 -5.91
CA ASN A 41 -3.16 -10.93 -4.56
C ASN A 41 -1.77 -10.46 -4.16
N GLU A 42 -1.67 -9.87 -2.97
CA GLU A 42 -0.42 -9.39 -2.42
C GLU A 42 -0.28 -9.81 -0.96
N LYS A 43 0.95 -10.05 -0.53
CA LYS A 43 1.28 -10.33 0.86
C LYS A 43 2.60 -9.67 1.20
N SER A 44 2.67 -9.07 2.40
CA SER A 44 3.90 -8.55 2.96
C SER A 44 4.07 -9.11 4.37
N TYR A 45 5.28 -9.51 4.70
CA TYR A 45 5.68 -9.93 6.04
C TYR A 45 6.65 -8.88 6.59
N PHE A 46 6.42 -8.45 7.82
CA PHE A 46 7.25 -7.43 8.46
C PHE A 46 7.25 -7.55 9.99
N LYS A 47 8.21 -6.90 10.61
CA LYS A 47 8.29 -6.74 12.07
C LYS A 47 8.23 -5.27 12.44
N LEU A 48 7.65 -4.98 13.60
CA LEU A 48 7.78 -3.68 14.25
C LEU A 48 8.99 -3.74 15.18
N THR A 49 9.89 -2.78 15.04
CA THR A 49 11.09 -2.64 15.85
C THR A 49 11.13 -1.25 16.49
N ASP A 50 12.04 -1.02 17.42
CA ASP A 50 12.25 0.32 18.01
C ASP A 50 12.66 1.36 16.95
N LYS A 51 13.30 0.90 15.85
CA LYS A 51 13.74 1.74 14.73
C LYS A 51 12.67 1.91 13.65
N GLY A 52 11.47 1.34 13.82
CA GLY A 52 10.38 1.39 12.85
C GLY A 52 10.02 0.01 12.28
N LEU A 53 9.22 0.02 11.24
CA LEU A 53 8.79 -1.19 10.54
C LEU A 53 9.90 -1.70 9.61
N LYS A 54 10.19 -3.01 9.67
CA LYS A 54 11.13 -3.70 8.78
C LYS A 54 10.41 -4.81 8.02
N PRO A 55 10.22 -4.69 6.70
CA PRO A 55 9.70 -5.79 5.88
C PRO A 55 10.73 -6.91 5.80
N SER A 56 10.27 -8.15 5.71
CA SER A 56 11.13 -9.33 5.46
C SER A 56 10.89 -9.94 4.10
N SER A 57 9.63 -9.94 3.63
CA SER A 57 9.33 -10.41 2.27
C SER A 57 8.02 -9.84 1.76
N PHE A 58 7.92 -9.76 0.43
CA PHE A 58 6.72 -9.33 -0.28
C PHE A 58 6.46 -10.25 -1.47
N TYR A 59 5.19 -10.58 -1.69
CA TYR A 59 4.72 -11.40 -2.81
C TYR A 59 3.52 -10.75 -3.47
N SER A 60 3.49 -10.75 -4.79
CA SER A 60 2.35 -10.28 -5.58
C SER A 60 2.10 -11.17 -6.77
N THR A 61 0.83 -11.44 -7.04
CA THR A 61 0.38 -12.08 -8.29
C THR A 61 -0.75 -11.24 -8.87
N ASP A 62 -0.57 -10.76 -10.09
CA ASP A 62 -1.58 -10.04 -10.86
C ASP A 62 -2.08 -10.94 -11.99
N LYS A 63 -3.33 -11.41 -11.83
CA LYS A 63 -4.07 -12.19 -12.84
C LYS A 63 -5.21 -11.38 -13.48
N MET A 64 -5.30 -10.08 -13.21
CA MET A 64 -6.27 -9.18 -13.84
C MET A 64 -5.71 -8.54 -15.09
N SER A 65 -4.40 -8.42 -15.20
CA SER A 65 -3.70 -7.93 -16.38
C SER A 65 -3.72 -8.98 -17.49
N LYS A 66 -3.65 -8.53 -18.74
CA LYS A 66 -3.59 -9.43 -19.91
C LYS A 66 -2.41 -10.38 -19.83
N ASP A 67 -1.28 -9.87 -19.34
CA ASP A 67 -0.06 -10.64 -19.07
C ASP A 67 0.02 -10.81 -17.54
N GLU A 68 -0.11 -12.06 -17.08
CA GLU A 68 0.04 -12.38 -15.66
C GLU A 68 1.42 -11.93 -15.18
N LYS A 69 1.46 -11.26 -14.02
CA LYS A 69 2.72 -10.82 -13.41
C LYS A 69 2.85 -11.37 -12.00
N SER A 70 4.00 -11.98 -11.71
CA SER A 70 4.38 -12.37 -10.35
C SER A 70 5.59 -11.57 -9.88
N ILE A 71 5.60 -11.20 -8.61
CA ILE A 71 6.70 -10.50 -7.96
C ILE A 71 6.96 -11.17 -6.61
N SER A 72 8.21 -11.49 -6.32
CA SER A 72 8.70 -11.87 -5.00
C SER A 72 9.86 -10.96 -4.64
N ILE A 73 9.88 -10.45 -3.41
CA ILE A 73 10.97 -9.63 -2.88
C ILE A 73 11.32 -10.16 -1.50
N ASP A 74 12.59 -10.48 -1.28
CA ASP A 74 13.13 -10.86 0.02
C ASP A 74 14.16 -9.81 0.48
N PHE A 75 14.06 -9.38 1.75
CA PHE A 75 14.91 -8.36 2.35
C PHE A 75 15.83 -9.00 3.39
N ASP A 76 17.12 -9.14 3.08
CA ASP A 76 18.13 -9.64 4.00
C ASP A 76 18.88 -8.45 4.62
N TYR A 77 18.66 -8.24 5.92
CA TYR A 77 19.31 -7.16 6.69
C TYR A 77 20.65 -7.59 7.30
N GLU A 78 20.99 -8.87 7.27
CA GLU A 78 22.28 -9.35 7.78
C GLU A 78 23.36 -9.16 6.70
N GLN A 79 22.97 -9.33 5.44
CA GLN A 79 23.87 -9.18 4.30
C GLN A 79 23.77 -7.82 3.61
N ASP A 80 22.85 -6.94 4.04
CA ASP A 80 22.50 -5.68 3.36
C ASP A 80 22.10 -5.89 1.88
N LEU A 81 21.53 -7.05 1.57
CA LEU A 81 21.13 -7.45 0.24
C LEU A 81 19.64 -7.80 0.20
N GLY A 82 19.05 -7.71 -0.95
CA GLY A 82 17.73 -8.25 -1.23
C GLY A 82 17.71 -8.94 -2.58
N LEU A 83 16.78 -9.85 -2.72
CA LEU A 83 16.48 -10.58 -3.96
C LEU A 83 15.08 -10.22 -4.42
N SER A 84 14.95 -9.85 -5.67
CA SER A 84 13.66 -9.66 -6.33
C SER A 84 13.54 -10.62 -7.50
N ILE A 85 12.41 -11.27 -7.64
CA ILE A 85 12.10 -12.15 -8.75
C ILE A 85 10.81 -11.65 -9.41
N ILE A 86 10.89 -11.30 -10.70
CA ILE A 86 9.75 -10.86 -11.51
C ILE A 86 9.62 -11.81 -12.69
N ASN A 87 8.53 -12.60 -12.73
CA ASN A 87 8.28 -13.57 -13.81
C ASN A 87 9.53 -14.38 -14.13
N GLU A 88 10.18 -14.99 -13.12
CA GLU A 88 11.41 -15.80 -13.23
C GLU A 88 12.72 -15.01 -13.42
N ASN A 89 12.67 -13.69 -13.65
CA ASN A 89 13.88 -12.88 -13.74
C ASN A 89 14.32 -12.42 -12.34
N GLU A 90 15.53 -12.79 -11.97
CA GLU A 90 16.14 -12.46 -10.68
C GLU A 90 16.94 -11.16 -10.76
N THR A 91 16.83 -10.34 -9.73
CA THR A 91 17.60 -9.10 -9.57
C THR A 91 18.02 -8.97 -8.11
N LEU A 92 19.33 -8.83 -7.89
CA LEU A 92 19.86 -8.46 -6.57
C LEU A 92 19.82 -6.95 -6.42
N PHE A 93 19.44 -6.49 -5.25
CA PHE A 93 19.46 -5.07 -4.91
C PHE A 93 20.12 -4.85 -3.55
N LYS A 94 20.63 -3.64 -3.34
CA LYS A 94 21.18 -3.25 -2.03
C LYS A 94 20.01 -2.99 -1.07
N ASN A 95 19.89 -3.83 -0.05
CA ASN A 95 18.95 -3.58 1.03
C ASN A 95 19.44 -2.42 1.91
N LYS A 96 18.53 -1.61 2.39
CA LYS A 96 18.81 -0.46 3.27
C LYS A 96 17.76 -0.41 4.38
N ASP A 97 18.12 0.14 5.50
CA ASP A 97 17.13 0.54 6.48
C ASP A 97 16.11 1.49 5.85
N ASN A 98 14.84 1.34 6.26
CA ASN A 98 13.70 2.12 5.74
C ASN A 98 13.37 1.90 4.26
N LEU A 99 13.75 0.78 3.68
CA LEU A 99 13.27 0.32 2.38
C LEU A 99 11.99 -0.50 2.58
N TYR A 100 10.93 -0.13 1.89
CA TYR A 100 9.60 -0.73 2.04
C TYR A 100 9.10 -1.33 0.74
N ASP A 101 8.28 -2.37 0.83
CA ASP A 101 7.33 -2.73 -0.22
C ASP A 101 6.05 -1.89 -0.10
N ARG A 102 5.15 -1.95 -1.09
CA ARG A 102 3.95 -1.09 -1.13
C ARG A 102 2.90 -1.40 -0.05
N ILE A 103 2.91 -2.60 0.55
CA ILE A 103 2.03 -2.91 1.68
C ILE A 103 2.68 -2.42 2.97
N SER A 104 3.94 -2.78 3.20
CA SER A 104 4.68 -2.39 4.41
C SER A 104 4.82 -0.88 4.53
N LEU A 105 4.98 -0.14 3.42
CA LEU A 105 4.97 1.32 3.41
C LEU A 105 3.67 1.89 3.99
N LYS A 106 2.50 1.33 3.62
CA LYS A 106 1.21 1.78 4.20
C LYS A 106 1.20 1.64 5.72
N PHE A 107 1.66 0.50 6.24
CA PHE A 107 1.71 0.28 7.70
C PHE A 107 2.81 1.10 8.38
N ALA A 108 3.92 1.37 7.71
CA ALA A 108 4.93 2.30 8.22
C ALA A 108 4.35 3.72 8.37
N LEU A 109 3.66 4.23 7.37
CA LEU A 109 2.96 5.54 7.43
C LEU A 109 1.93 5.59 8.58
N MET A 110 1.11 4.54 8.75
CA MET A 110 0.16 4.45 9.87
C MET A 110 0.87 4.47 11.23
N SER A 111 1.96 3.71 11.37
CA SER A 111 2.76 3.65 12.60
C SER A 111 3.41 5.00 12.92
N ASP A 112 3.96 5.67 11.91
CA ASP A 112 4.65 6.94 12.06
C ASP A 112 3.66 8.08 12.38
N LEU A 113 2.47 8.07 11.76
CA LEU A 113 1.37 8.97 12.12
C LEU A 113 0.94 8.78 13.58
N LYS A 114 0.80 7.53 14.03
CA LYS A 114 0.43 7.20 15.42
C LYS A 114 1.47 7.70 16.43
N LYS A 115 2.75 7.69 16.04
CA LYS A 115 3.88 8.18 16.86
C LYS A 115 4.13 9.68 16.72
N ASN A 116 3.37 10.38 15.85
CA ASN A 116 3.62 11.77 15.46
C ASN A 116 5.05 11.98 14.92
N ASP A 117 5.56 11.03 14.16
CA ASP A 117 6.92 10.97 13.61
C ASP A 117 6.92 10.72 12.10
N LEU A 118 5.88 11.23 11.38
CA LEU A 118 5.77 11.08 9.94
C LEU A 118 6.95 11.75 9.24
N LYS A 119 7.63 10.99 8.37
CA LYS A 119 8.75 11.51 7.57
C LYS A 119 8.22 12.17 6.29
N ASN A 120 8.96 13.11 5.75
CA ASN A 120 8.64 13.76 4.48
C ASN A 120 8.97 12.87 3.27
N GLU A 121 9.79 11.84 3.47
CA GLU A 121 10.26 10.95 2.42
C GLU A 121 10.35 9.51 2.91
N TYR A 122 9.95 8.59 2.04
CA TYR A 122 10.08 7.14 2.24
C TYR A 122 10.67 6.50 0.99
N ILE A 123 11.31 5.35 1.17
CA ILE A 123 11.95 4.62 0.08
C ILE A 123 11.12 3.37 -0.20
N LEU A 124 10.62 3.28 -1.43
CA LEU A 124 9.80 2.17 -1.89
C LEU A 124 10.59 1.33 -2.91
N TYR A 125 10.51 0.01 -2.77
CA TYR A 125 10.99 -0.95 -3.77
C TYR A 125 9.83 -1.82 -4.27
N GLU A 126 9.64 -1.84 -5.58
CA GLU A 126 8.55 -2.59 -6.22
C GLU A 126 9.07 -3.73 -7.13
N GLY A 127 10.31 -4.14 -6.92
CA GLY A 127 10.93 -5.29 -7.59
C GLY A 127 11.88 -4.93 -8.75
N GLU A 128 11.84 -3.72 -9.29
CA GLU A 128 12.71 -3.28 -10.39
C GLU A 128 13.61 -2.12 -9.98
N GLU A 129 13.04 -1.11 -9.34
CA GLU A 129 13.75 0.12 -9.01
C GLU A 129 13.40 0.63 -7.60
N ILE A 130 14.34 1.36 -7.03
CA ILE A 130 14.11 2.09 -5.78
C ILE A 130 13.48 3.44 -6.12
N LYS A 131 12.34 3.74 -5.48
CA LYS A 131 11.56 4.97 -5.66
C LYS A 131 11.58 5.82 -4.41
N LEU A 132 11.86 7.09 -4.56
CA LEU A 132 11.70 8.07 -3.49
C LEU A 132 10.26 8.57 -3.49
N ILE A 133 9.57 8.37 -2.39
CA ILE A 133 8.17 8.75 -2.20
C ILE A 133 8.12 9.95 -1.26
N GLN A 134 7.69 11.07 -1.78
CA GLN A 134 7.45 12.28 -1.02
C GLN A 134 6.09 12.20 -0.33
N ILE A 135 6.06 12.56 0.95
CA ILE A 135 4.88 12.52 1.80
C ILE A 135 4.61 13.92 2.34
N GLU A 136 3.36 14.36 2.27
CA GLU A 136 2.90 15.66 2.73
C GLU A 136 1.55 15.52 3.44
N ILE A 137 1.43 16.11 4.64
CA ILE A 137 0.13 16.30 5.29
C ILE A 137 -0.53 17.49 4.61
N ILE A 138 -1.76 17.31 4.10
CA ILE A 138 -2.44 18.36 3.34
C ILE A 138 -3.53 19.07 4.14
N GLU A 139 -4.41 18.34 4.80
CA GLU A 139 -5.51 18.91 5.59
C GLU A 139 -6.12 17.87 6.54
N GLU A 140 -6.89 18.37 7.52
CA GLU A 140 -7.78 17.55 8.33
C GLU A 140 -9.23 17.90 7.99
N LYS A 141 -10.11 16.89 7.96
CA LYS A 141 -11.54 17.08 7.72
C LYS A 141 -12.37 15.90 8.22
N ILE A 142 -13.69 16.04 8.15
CA ILE A 142 -14.62 14.95 8.40
C ILE A 142 -15.01 14.33 7.06
N ILE A 143 -14.89 13.01 6.97
CA ILE A 143 -15.32 12.24 5.78
C ILE A 143 -16.33 11.18 6.19
N ARG A 144 -17.41 11.10 5.41
CA ARG A 144 -18.39 10.02 5.50
C ARG A 144 -18.12 8.98 4.42
N VAL A 145 -18.03 7.72 4.87
CA VAL A 145 -17.92 6.52 4.02
C VAL A 145 -19.04 5.54 4.37
N PRO A 146 -19.30 4.47 3.61
CA PRO A 146 -20.33 3.48 3.96
C PRO A 146 -20.17 2.88 5.36
N PHE A 147 -18.95 2.75 5.86
CA PHE A 147 -18.66 2.23 7.20
C PHE A 147 -18.99 3.22 8.34
N GLY A 148 -19.00 4.53 8.09
CA GLY A 148 -19.26 5.55 9.10
C GLY A 148 -18.74 6.94 8.76
N GLU A 149 -18.70 7.82 9.76
CA GLU A 149 -18.17 9.18 9.66
C GLU A 149 -16.96 9.34 10.59
N PHE A 150 -15.87 9.89 10.05
CA PHE A 150 -14.58 9.94 10.73
C PHE A 150 -13.88 11.27 10.51
N GLN A 151 -13.24 11.76 11.57
CA GLN A 151 -12.20 12.77 11.42
C GLN A 151 -10.96 12.10 10.82
N VAL A 152 -10.42 12.71 9.78
CA VAL A 152 -9.31 12.16 9.02
C VAL A 152 -8.23 13.20 8.81
N ILE A 153 -7.00 12.73 8.68
CA ILE A 153 -5.86 13.49 8.18
C ILE A 153 -5.57 13.06 6.74
N GLY A 154 -5.38 14.02 5.85
CA GLY A 154 -5.04 13.79 4.45
C GLY A 154 -3.53 13.69 4.26
N ILE A 155 -3.08 12.58 3.70
CA ILE A 155 -1.68 12.31 3.37
C ILE A 155 -1.55 12.22 1.86
N LYS A 156 -0.83 13.17 1.27
CA LYS A 156 -0.42 13.13 -0.13
C LYS A 156 0.85 12.31 -0.25
N SER A 157 0.86 11.37 -1.19
CA SER A 157 2.00 10.52 -1.52
C SER A 157 2.29 10.63 -3.02
N GLN A 158 3.52 10.95 -3.37
CA GLN A 158 3.92 11.14 -4.76
C GLN A 158 5.37 10.71 -4.97
N GLN A 159 5.63 9.87 -5.97
CA GLN A 159 6.99 9.60 -6.41
C GLN A 159 7.59 10.88 -7.02
N GLN A 160 8.83 11.18 -6.68
CA GLN A 160 9.54 12.34 -7.21
C GLN A 160 9.56 12.31 -8.75
N GLY A 161 9.18 13.44 -9.37
CA GLY A 161 9.11 13.57 -10.83
C GLY A 161 7.92 12.90 -11.51
N SER A 162 7.02 12.25 -10.76
CA SER A 162 5.83 11.58 -11.30
C SER A 162 4.64 12.51 -11.40
N SER A 163 3.84 12.39 -12.48
CA SER A 163 2.52 13.02 -12.59
C SER A 163 1.42 12.24 -11.85
N LYS A 164 1.75 11.06 -11.29
CA LYS A 164 0.83 10.25 -10.50
C LYS A 164 1.01 10.58 -9.02
N ARG A 165 -0.09 10.82 -8.32
CA ARG A 165 -0.10 10.97 -6.87
C ARG A 165 -1.27 10.23 -6.25
N SER A 166 -1.12 9.88 -4.99
CA SER A 166 -2.18 9.31 -4.17
C SER A 166 -2.48 10.23 -2.99
N ILE A 167 -3.75 10.28 -2.58
CA ILE A 167 -4.18 10.90 -1.32
C ILE A 167 -4.81 9.82 -0.48
N PHE A 168 -4.30 9.65 0.74
CA PHE A 168 -4.82 8.75 1.75
C PHE A 168 -5.52 9.58 2.83
N TRP A 169 -6.82 9.37 3.04
CA TRP A 169 -7.58 9.96 4.11
C TRP A 169 -7.62 9.00 5.28
N CYS A 170 -6.76 9.24 6.26
CA CYS A 170 -6.46 8.34 7.37
C CYS A 170 -7.29 8.68 8.59
N ALA A 171 -8.07 7.73 9.11
CA ALA A 171 -8.97 7.95 10.25
C ALA A 171 -8.23 7.77 11.58
N ASN A 172 -8.17 8.82 12.40
CA ASN A 172 -7.49 8.82 13.69
C ASN A 172 -8.03 7.71 14.63
N LYS A 173 -9.35 7.53 14.65
CA LYS A 173 -10.03 6.53 15.49
C LYS A 173 -9.83 5.07 15.06
N LEU A 174 -9.26 4.84 13.88
CA LEU A 174 -8.96 3.53 13.31
C LEU A 174 -7.44 3.33 13.14
N ASP A 175 -6.65 3.80 14.10
CA ASP A 175 -5.18 3.73 14.07
C ASP A 175 -4.59 4.27 12.75
N PHE A 176 -5.15 5.37 12.25
CA PHE A 176 -4.78 6.00 10.97
C PHE A 176 -4.98 5.11 9.74
N LEU A 177 -5.92 4.15 9.81
CA LEU A 177 -6.31 3.37 8.64
C LEU A 177 -6.82 4.31 7.53
N PRO A 178 -6.33 4.19 6.28
CA PRO A 178 -6.88 4.92 5.14
C PRO A 178 -8.31 4.46 4.86
N ILE A 179 -9.31 5.31 5.14
CA ILE A 179 -10.72 5.04 4.87
C ILE A 179 -11.17 5.50 3.49
N VAL A 180 -10.42 6.40 2.88
CA VAL A 180 -10.55 6.79 1.47
C VAL A 180 -9.15 6.86 0.86
N ILE A 181 -9.02 6.28 -0.33
CA ILE A 181 -7.81 6.36 -1.15
C ILE A 181 -8.21 6.96 -2.49
N GLU A 182 -7.56 8.03 -2.87
CA GLU A 182 -7.73 8.69 -4.15
C GLU A 182 -6.43 8.66 -4.94
N GLN A 183 -6.50 8.25 -6.20
CA GLN A 183 -5.35 8.27 -7.10
C GLN A 183 -5.62 9.24 -8.25
N PHE A 184 -4.63 10.06 -8.54
CA PHE A 184 -4.66 11.05 -9.59
C PHE A 184 -3.59 10.76 -10.65
N ARG A 185 -3.92 11.08 -11.91
CA ARG A 185 -2.98 11.10 -13.04
C ARG A 185 -3.18 12.43 -13.78
N ASN A 186 -2.09 13.19 -13.96
CA ASN A 186 -2.16 14.53 -14.57
C ASN A 186 -3.30 15.37 -13.95
N ASP A 187 -3.36 15.44 -12.61
CA ASP A 187 -4.36 16.16 -11.79
C ASP A 187 -5.82 15.71 -11.96
N LYS A 188 -6.08 14.68 -12.74
CA LYS A 188 -7.42 14.10 -12.89
C LYS A 188 -7.58 12.92 -11.95
N LEU A 189 -8.67 12.90 -11.19
CA LEU A 189 -9.05 11.75 -10.37
C LEU A 189 -9.23 10.53 -11.27
N TRP A 190 -8.40 9.50 -11.07
CA TRP A 190 -8.41 8.26 -11.83
C TRP A 190 -9.11 7.12 -11.08
N MET A 191 -8.88 7.02 -9.78
CA MET A 191 -9.48 5.99 -8.93
C MET A 191 -9.84 6.59 -7.57
N ARG A 192 -10.95 6.11 -6.99
CA ARG A 192 -11.31 6.33 -5.59
C ARG A 192 -11.80 5.04 -4.98
N ALA A 193 -11.24 4.67 -3.83
CA ALA A 193 -11.72 3.59 -2.97
C ALA A 193 -12.21 4.16 -1.66
N SER A 194 -13.23 3.55 -1.06
CA SER A 194 -13.79 3.95 0.24
C SER A 194 -14.02 2.72 1.10
N LEU A 195 -13.78 2.85 2.40
CA LEU A 195 -13.99 1.80 3.38
C LEU A 195 -15.48 1.44 3.47
N THR A 196 -15.79 0.16 3.34
CA THR A 196 -17.16 -0.37 3.43
C THR A 196 -17.40 -1.20 4.68
N SER A 197 -16.36 -1.84 5.19
CA SER A 197 -16.39 -2.62 6.44
C SER A 197 -15.00 -2.66 7.06
N HIS A 198 -14.96 -2.83 8.39
CA HIS A 198 -13.73 -3.02 9.15
C HIS A 198 -14.05 -3.86 10.37
N ASP A 199 -13.33 -4.95 10.54
CA ASP A 199 -13.44 -5.85 11.68
C ASP A 199 -12.09 -5.84 12.42
N TYR A 200 -12.13 -5.67 13.74
CA TYR A 200 -10.98 -5.93 14.61
C TYR A 200 -10.93 -7.44 14.85
N LEU A 201 -9.79 -8.05 14.54
CA LEU A 201 -9.50 -9.46 14.88
C LEU A 201 -8.91 -9.53 16.28
#